data_48e8b6f8178fe24b8d63c85e2f95a683
#
_entry.id   48e8b6f8178fe24b8d63c85e2f95a683
#
_cell.length_a   1.000
_cell.length_b   1.000
_cell.length_c   1.000
_cell.angle_alpha   90.00
_cell.angle_beta   90.00
_cell.angle_gamma   90.00
#
_symmetry.space_group_name_H-M   'P 1'
#
loop_
_entity.id
_entity.type
_entity.pdbx_description
1 polymer ?
#
loop_
_entity_poly.entity_id
_entity_poly.type
_entity_poly.pdbx_seq_one_letter_code
_entity_poly.pdbx_strand_id
1 'polypeptide(L)'
;MLRLQLTKLSDTSVKNLQQNLGKTCRRYCSKAEKAAEPIPGIAYEKLTVGVPRELFKNEKRIALSPAATALLTKKGFNVAVEENAGLEAKFMNEEYAASGASLVSRDKAFASDIVLKVRAPATDEISLLKDRANLISFLYPAQNKALIDELAKKNLTVFAMDAIPRVSRAQVFDALSSMANIAGYKAVVEAANHFGRFFTGWCFFRFR
;
A
#
# COMPACT_ATOMS: atom_id res chain seq x y z
N MET A 1 53.63 -5.27 10.90
CA MET A 1 54.06 -5.25 9.49
C MET A 1 53.86 -6.59 8.87
N LEU A 2 52.66 -6.85 8.30
CA LEU A 2 52.42 -8.06 7.53
C LEU A 2 52.39 -7.69 6.05
N ARG A 3 53.46 -8.10 5.35
CA ARG A 3 53.60 -7.94 3.90
C ARG A 3 52.85 -9.08 3.22
N LEU A 4 51.68 -8.77 2.64
CA LEU A 4 50.99 -9.69 1.76
C LEU A 4 51.81 -9.86 0.47
N GLN A 5 52.33 -11.06 0.26
CA GLN A 5 52.92 -11.47 -1.02
C GLN A 5 51.80 -11.71 -2.02
N LEU A 6 51.59 -10.81 -2.93
CA LEU A 6 50.79 -11.03 -4.14
C LEU A 6 51.60 -11.96 -5.06
N THR A 7 51.28 -13.23 -5.04
CA THR A 7 51.72 -14.21 -6.02
C THR A 7 51.16 -13.80 -7.39
N LYS A 8 52.06 -13.54 -8.34
CA LYS A 8 51.74 -13.25 -9.74
C LYS A 8 50.99 -14.45 -10.33
N LEU A 9 49.67 -14.32 -10.47
CA LEU A 9 48.91 -15.21 -11.31
C LEU A 9 49.40 -15.07 -12.75
N SER A 10 49.70 -16.19 -13.42
CA SER A 10 50.19 -16.20 -14.81
C SER A 10 49.09 -15.60 -15.71
N ASP A 11 49.51 -14.84 -16.73
CA ASP A 11 48.64 -14.15 -17.71
C ASP A 11 47.58 -15.10 -18.35
N THR A 12 47.91 -16.39 -18.44
CA THR A 12 47.02 -17.45 -18.96
C THR A 12 45.82 -17.70 -18.03
N SER A 13 46.04 -17.63 -16.70
CA SER A 13 44.96 -17.86 -15.71
C SER A 13 43.97 -16.72 -15.69
N VAL A 14 44.45 -15.47 -15.86
CA VAL A 14 43.58 -14.29 -15.93
C VAL A 14 42.78 -14.27 -17.22
N LYS A 15 43.37 -14.64 -18.36
CA LYS A 15 42.65 -14.75 -19.64
C LYS A 15 41.57 -15.83 -19.61
N ASN A 16 41.83 -16.98 -18.98
CA ASN A 16 40.84 -18.06 -18.81
C ASN A 16 39.70 -17.65 -17.88
N LEU A 17 39.94 -16.90 -16.81
CA LEU A 17 38.94 -16.35 -15.94
C LEU A 17 38.04 -15.34 -16.67
N GLN A 18 38.64 -14.43 -17.46
CA GLN A 18 37.87 -13.45 -18.26
C GLN A 18 37.04 -14.11 -19.37
N GLN A 19 37.53 -15.15 -20.02
CA GLN A 19 36.76 -15.90 -21.01
C GLN A 19 35.60 -16.70 -20.38
N ASN A 20 35.79 -17.27 -19.20
CA ASN A 20 34.74 -18.00 -18.51
C ASN A 20 33.68 -17.06 -17.91
N LEU A 21 34.07 -15.91 -17.37
CA LEU A 21 33.13 -14.85 -16.93
C LEU A 21 32.31 -14.32 -18.10
N GLY A 22 32.92 -14.12 -19.27
CA GLY A 22 32.21 -13.70 -20.48
C GLY A 22 31.21 -14.74 -20.99
N LYS A 23 31.54 -16.03 -20.90
CA LYS A 23 30.65 -17.14 -21.29
C LYS A 23 29.49 -17.30 -20.30
N THR A 24 29.74 -17.14 -19.01
CA THR A 24 28.72 -17.22 -17.98
C THR A 24 27.76 -16.01 -18.05
N CYS A 25 28.29 -14.82 -18.27
CA CYS A 25 27.48 -13.62 -18.45
C CYS A 25 26.61 -13.71 -19.73
N ARG A 26 27.15 -14.19 -20.86
CA ARG A 26 26.35 -14.44 -22.07
C ARG A 26 25.28 -15.52 -21.88
N ARG A 27 25.49 -16.53 -21.04
CA ARG A 27 24.49 -17.56 -20.74
C ARG A 27 23.32 -17.02 -19.90
N TYR A 28 23.58 -16.03 -19.05
CA TYR A 28 22.53 -15.33 -18.29
C TYR A 28 21.83 -14.24 -19.11
N CYS A 29 22.55 -13.57 -20.01
CA CYS A 29 21.94 -12.55 -20.89
C CYS A 29 21.28 -13.14 -22.15
N SER A 30 21.59 -14.37 -22.57
CA SER A 30 21.00 -14.98 -23.76
C SER A 30 19.71 -15.79 -23.49
N LYS A 31 19.30 -15.94 -22.24
CA LYS A 31 17.89 -16.10 -21.92
C LYS A 31 17.20 -14.73 -21.90
N ALA A 32 17.24 -14.03 -23.02
CA ALA A 32 16.13 -13.12 -23.35
C ALA A 32 14.91 -14.04 -23.35
N GLU A 33 14.21 -14.09 -22.25
CA GLU A 33 12.85 -14.57 -22.20
C GLU A 33 12.17 -13.95 -23.44
N LYS A 34 11.66 -14.80 -24.34
CA LYS A 34 10.75 -14.33 -25.37
C LYS A 34 9.81 -13.41 -24.64
N ALA A 35 9.83 -12.12 -24.96
CA ALA A 35 8.97 -11.14 -24.33
C ALA A 35 7.57 -11.76 -24.39
N ALA A 36 7.05 -12.16 -23.24
CA ALA A 36 5.72 -12.72 -23.18
C ALA A 36 4.83 -11.69 -23.86
N GLU A 37 4.04 -12.14 -24.84
CA GLU A 37 3.11 -11.25 -25.51
C GLU A 37 2.39 -10.45 -24.42
N PRO A 38 2.33 -9.10 -24.53
CA PRO A 38 1.76 -8.29 -23.47
C PRO A 38 0.34 -8.81 -23.23
N ILE A 39 0.08 -9.31 -22.03
CA ILE A 39 -1.26 -9.77 -21.64
C ILE A 39 -2.19 -8.58 -21.92
N PRO A 40 -3.23 -8.74 -22.73
CA PRO A 40 -4.12 -7.64 -23.06
C PRO A 40 -4.66 -7.05 -21.75
N GLY A 41 -4.34 -5.78 -21.49
CA GLY A 41 -4.80 -5.09 -20.29
C GLY A 41 -6.32 -4.97 -20.28
N ILE A 42 -6.92 -4.95 -19.09
CA ILE A 42 -8.35 -4.68 -18.93
C ILE A 42 -8.54 -3.17 -18.97
N ALA A 43 -9.47 -2.68 -19.79
CA ALA A 43 -9.81 -1.26 -19.83
C ALA A 43 -10.34 -0.79 -18.47
N TYR A 44 -9.93 0.39 -18.02
CA TYR A 44 -10.29 0.93 -16.69
C TYR A 44 -11.80 1.04 -16.49
N GLU A 45 -12.55 1.32 -17.54
CA GLU A 45 -14.02 1.40 -17.55
C GLU A 45 -14.73 0.10 -17.16
N LYS A 46 -14.04 -1.04 -17.32
CA LYS A 46 -14.56 -2.35 -16.96
C LYS A 46 -14.23 -2.75 -15.53
N LEU A 47 -13.34 -1.99 -14.85
CA LEU A 47 -12.91 -2.28 -13.51
C LEU A 47 -13.73 -1.47 -12.50
N THR A 48 -14.23 -2.15 -11.50
CA THR A 48 -14.93 -1.56 -10.35
C THR A 48 -14.02 -1.53 -9.14
N VAL A 49 -13.94 -0.35 -8.51
CA VAL A 49 -13.21 -0.13 -7.26
C VAL A 49 -14.23 0.00 -6.13
N GLY A 50 -14.26 -0.95 -5.21
CA GLY A 50 -15.15 -0.98 -4.07
C GLY A 50 -14.51 -0.41 -2.82
N VAL A 51 -15.23 0.45 -2.12
CA VAL A 51 -14.81 1.04 -0.84
C VAL A 51 -15.87 0.75 0.21
N PRO A 52 -15.76 -0.37 0.93
CA PRO A 52 -16.68 -0.69 2.01
C PRO A 52 -16.41 0.17 3.25
N ARG A 53 -17.43 0.28 4.11
CA ARG A 53 -17.32 0.91 5.42
C ARG A 53 -16.43 0.09 6.36
N GLU A 54 -15.58 0.76 7.13
CA GLU A 54 -14.79 0.13 8.17
C GLU A 54 -15.64 -0.18 9.40
N LEU A 55 -15.57 -1.42 9.87
CA LEU A 55 -16.33 -1.87 11.07
C LEU A 55 -15.45 -1.99 12.31
N PHE A 56 -14.14 -1.80 12.18
CA PHE A 56 -13.24 -1.94 13.32
C PHE A 56 -13.55 -0.88 14.38
N LYS A 57 -13.57 -1.28 15.64
CA LYS A 57 -13.88 -0.38 16.77
C LYS A 57 -12.95 0.84 16.78
N ASN A 58 -13.53 2.05 16.80
CA ASN A 58 -12.83 3.33 16.78
C ASN A 58 -12.04 3.64 15.47
N GLU A 59 -12.21 2.87 14.41
CA GLU A 59 -11.66 3.23 13.11
C GLU A 59 -12.58 4.24 12.43
N LYS A 60 -12.10 5.46 12.28
CA LYS A 60 -12.85 6.57 11.67
C LYS A 60 -12.39 6.90 10.26
N ARG A 61 -11.31 6.26 9.82
CA ARG A 61 -10.76 6.51 8.48
C ARG A 61 -11.55 5.73 7.43
N ILE A 62 -11.48 6.20 6.21
CA ILE A 62 -11.96 5.52 5.03
C ILE A 62 -10.79 5.31 4.06
N ALA A 63 -10.84 4.27 3.26
CA ALA A 63 -9.75 3.92 2.34
C ALA A 63 -9.58 4.92 1.19
N LEU A 64 -10.64 5.61 0.79
CA LEU A 64 -10.62 6.55 -0.32
C LEU A 64 -11.36 7.83 0.04
N SER A 65 -10.72 8.99 -0.13
CA SER A 65 -11.36 10.31 0.04
C SER A 65 -12.11 10.73 -1.22
N PRO A 66 -13.10 11.67 -1.13
CA PRO A 66 -13.79 12.19 -2.31
C PRO A 66 -12.85 12.77 -3.36
N ALA A 67 -11.80 13.49 -2.94
CA ALA A 67 -10.79 14.03 -3.85
C ALA A 67 -10.04 12.95 -4.63
N ALA A 68 -9.66 11.84 -3.95
CA ALA A 68 -9.02 10.71 -4.60
C ALA A 68 -9.99 9.93 -5.50
N THR A 69 -11.26 9.84 -5.12
CA THR A 69 -12.32 9.29 -5.95
C THR A 69 -12.43 10.04 -7.28
N ALA A 70 -12.45 11.37 -7.26
CA ALA A 70 -12.50 12.19 -8.47
C ALA A 70 -11.29 11.94 -9.40
N LEU A 71 -10.11 11.64 -8.85
CA LEU A 71 -8.94 11.28 -9.66
C LEU A 71 -9.08 9.93 -10.35
N LEU A 72 -9.65 8.93 -9.67
CA LEU A 72 -9.91 7.61 -10.24
C LEU A 72 -10.99 7.67 -11.31
N THR A 73 -12.09 8.38 -11.04
CA THR A 73 -13.19 8.57 -12.00
C THR A 73 -12.72 9.29 -13.27
N LYS A 74 -11.86 10.30 -13.15
CA LYS A 74 -11.23 10.97 -14.30
C LYS A 74 -10.37 10.04 -15.15
N LYS A 75 -9.84 8.96 -14.58
CA LYS A 75 -9.08 7.94 -15.29
C LYS A 75 -9.98 6.85 -15.92
N GLY A 76 -11.28 6.91 -15.69
CA GLY A 76 -12.26 5.99 -16.22
C GLY A 76 -12.63 4.81 -15.34
N PHE A 77 -12.17 4.77 -14.07
CA PHE A 77 -12.59 3.72 -13.15
C PHE A 77 -14.02 3.94 -12.64
N ASN A 78 -14.76 2.85 -12.49
CA ASN A 78 -16.03 2.86 -11.80
C ASN A 78 -15.79 2.72 -10.29
N VAL A 79 -16.10 3.74 -9.51
CA VAL A 79 -15.91 3.71 -8.05
C VAL A 79 -17.24 3.48 -7.35
N ALA A 80 -17.32 2.43 -6.56
CA ALA A 80 -18.48 2.03 -5.76
C ALA A 80 -18.16 2.22 -4.28
N VAL A 81 -18.77 3.19 -3.63
CA VAL A 81 -18.59 3.49 -2.20
C VAL A 81 -19.81 3.00 -1.44
N GLU A 82 -19.60 2.30 -0.32
CA GLU A 82 -20.70 1.91 0.56
C GLU A 82 -21.36 3.16 1.16
N GLU A 83 -22.68 3.15 1.24
CA GLU A 83 -23.45 4.24 1.85
C GLU A 83 -22.99 4.52 3.27
N ASN A 84 -22.81 5.78 3.60
CA ASN A 84 -22.34 6.25 4.90
C ASN A 84 -20.93 5.77 5.30
N ALA A 85 -20.13 5.24 4.39
CA ALA A 85 -18.78 4.78 4.69
C ALA A 85 -17.86 5.92 5.15
N GLY A 86 -18.05 7.14 4.63
CA GLY A 86 -17.24 8.32 4.93
C GLY A 86 -17.67 9.12 6.16
N LEU A 87 -18.83 8.84 6.77
CA LEU A 87 -19.40 9.70 7.83
C LEU A 87 -18.47 9.88 9.02
N GLU A 88 -17.82 8.83 9.48
CA GLU A 88 -16.87 8.88 10.60
C GLU A 88 -15.61 9.72 10.27
N ALA A 89 -15.26 9.81 8.98
CA ALA A 89 -14.20 10.66 8.46
C ALA A 89 -14.69 12.06 8.08
N LYS A 90 -15.96 12.37 8.34
CA LYS A 90 -16.64 13.64 8.00
C LYS A 90 -16.76 13.90 6.49
N PHE A 91 -16.80 12.85 5.68
CA PHE A 91 -17.12 12.93 4.27
C PHE A 91 -18.57 12.50 4.05
N MET A 92 -19.36 13.37 3.46
CA MET A 92 -20.78 13.12 3.20
C MET A 92 -20.98 12.33 1.92
N ASN A 93 -22.12 11.66 1.82
CA ASN A 93 -22.48 10.89 0.63
C ASN A 93 -22.56 11.77 -0.63
N GLU A 94 -23.02 13.00 -0.48
CA GLU A 94 -23.13 13.98 -1.56
C GLU A 94 -21.78 14.35 -2.17
N GLU A 95 -20.72 14.39 -1.35
CA GLU A 95 -19.35 14.66 -1.82
C GLU A 95 -18.82 13.52 -2.69
N TYR A 96 -19.14 12.27 -2.34
CA TYR A 96 -18.79 11.10 -3.15
C TYR A 96 -19.58 11.07 -4.46
N ALA A 97 -20.87 11.36 -4.39
CA ALA A 97 -21.72 11.47 -5.59
C ALA A 97 -21.22 12.59 -6.52
N ALA A 98 -20.88 13.76 -5.99
CA ALA A 98 -20.29 14.86 -6.75
C ALA A 98 -18.92 14.51 -7.37
N SER A 99 -18.17 13.61 -6.74
CA SER A 99 -16.88 13.08 -7.25
C SER A 99 -17.06 11.99 -8.31
N GLY A 100 -18.30 11.61 -8.65
CA GLY A 100 -18.64 10.61 -9.66
C GLY A 100 -18.59 9.16 -9.13
N ALA A 101 -18.65 8.96 -7.81
CA ALA A 101 -18.81 7.62 -7.22
C ALA A 101 -20.27 7.18 -7.20
N SER A 102 -20.49 5.87 -7.34
CA SER A 102 -21.79 5.25 -7.13
C SER A 102 -21.93 4.85 -5.66
N LEU A 103 -22.99 5.29 -5.00
CA LEU A 103 -23.33 4.83 -3.65
C LEU A 103 -24.01 3.47 -3.76
N VAL A 104 -23.51 2.48 -3.03
CA VAL A 104 -23.96 1.10 -3.14
C VAL A 104 -24.12 0.46 -1.76
N SER A 105 -24.84 -0.67 -1.72
CA SER A 105 -24.90 -1.51 -0.52
C SER A 105 -23.54 -2.17 -0.24
N ARG A 106 -23.34 -2.61 1.00
CA ARG A 106 -22.12 -3.29 1.45
C ARG A 106 -21.72 -4.46 0.55
N ASP A 107 -22.66 -5.35 0.22
CA ASP A 107 -22.40 -6.54 -0.58
C ASP A 107 -21.88 -6.19 -1.98
N LYS A 108 -22.44 -5.14 -2.60
CA LYS A 108 -21.97 -4.65 -3.89
C LYS A 108 -20.59 -4.02 -3.83
N ALA A 109 -20.25 -3.32 -2.73
CA ALA A 109 -18.92 -2.77 -2.54
C ALA A 109 -17.87 -3.88 -2.44
N PHE A 110 -18.16 -4.98 -1.73
CA PHE A 110 -17.27 -6.14 -1.64
C PHE A 110 -17.23 -6.99 -2.92
N ALA A 111 -18.29 -7.01 -3.72
CA ALA A 111 -18.33 -7.72 -4.99
C ALA A 111 -17.56 -7.02 -6.13
N SER A 112 -16.82 -5.96 -5.84
CA SER A 112 -16.01 -5.21 -6.81
C SER A 112 -14.72 -5.96 -7.19
N ASP A 113 -14.10 -5.59 -8.31
CA ASP A 113 -12.87 -6.22 -8.81
C ASP A 113 -11.63 -5.80 -8.01
N ILE A 114 -11.65 -4.59 -7.48
CA ILE A 114 -10.60 -4.05 -6.60
C ILE A 114 -11.29 -3.53 -5.34
N VAL A 115 -10.95 -4.08 -4.19
CA VAL A 115 -11.51 -3.65 -2.90
C VAL A 115 -10.44 -2.93 -2.10
N LEU A 116 -10.76 -1.72 -1.67
CA LEU A 116 -9.88 -0.88 -0.86
C LEU A 116 -10.39 -0.84 0.58
N LYS A 117 -9.56 -1.26 1.52
CA LYS A 117 -9.83 -1.18 2.97
C LYS A 117 -8.65 -0.58 3.72
N VAL A 118 -8.92 0.05 4.84
CA VAL A 118 -7.87 0.47 5.78
C VAL A 118 -7.46 -0.71 6.65
N ARG A 119 -8.42 -1.32 7.35
CA ARG A 119 -8.16 -2.48 8.22
C ARG A 119 -8.32 -3.80 7.47
N ALA A 120 -7.62 -4.81 7.97
CA ALA A 120 -7.78 -6.17 7.49
C ALA A 120 -9.27 -6.59 7.54
N PRO A 121 -9.78 -7.29 6.52
CA PRO A 121 -11.16 -7.74 6.51
C PRO A 121 -11.41 -8.74 7.64
N ALA A 122 -12.60 -8.70 8.23
CA ALA A 122 -13.06 -9.72 9.16
C ALA A 122 -13.41 -11.01 8.40
N THR A 123 -13.48 -12.15 9.12
CA THR A 123 -13.81 -13.44 8.52
C THR A 123 -15.14 -13.42 7.75
N ASP A 124 -16.13 -12.72 8.29
CA ASP A 124 -17.45 -12.57 7.65
C ASP A 124 -17.34 -11.77 6.34
N GLU A 125 -16.48 -10.75 6.30
CA GLU A 125 -16.24 -9.92 5.13
C GLU A 125 -15.52 -10.67 4.00
N ILE A 126 -14.67 -11.65 4.35
CA ILE A 126 -13.98 -12.48 3.37
C ILE A 126 -14.98 -13.25 2.51
N SER A 127 -16.10 -13.68 3.10
CA SER A 127 -17.15 -14.40 2.38
C SER A 127 -17.78 -13.57 1.26
N LEU A 128 -17.89 -12.24 1.46
CA LEU A 128 -18.49 -11.29 0.50
C LEU A 128 -17.57 -10.92 -0.66
N LEU A 129 -16.25 -11.14 -0.51
CA LEU A 129 -15.29 -10.84 -1.57
C LEU A 129 -15.48 -11.79 -2.76
N LYS A 130 -15.44 -11.23 -3.95
CA LYS A 130 -15.44 -11.97 -5.21
C LYS A 130 -14.17 -12.81 -5.34
N ASP A 131 -14.28 -14.01 -5.85
CA ASP A 131 -13.11 -14.85 -6.16
C ASP A 131 -12.18 -14.16 -7.15
N ARG A 132 -10.87 -14.27 -6.91
CA ARG A 132 -9.82 -13.62 -7.72
C ARG A 132 -9.87 -12.09 -7.74
N ALA A 133 -10.60 -11.46 -6.81
CA ALA A 133 -10.57 -10.00 -6.66
C ALA A 133 -9.21 -9.52 -6.14
N ASN A 134 -8.96 -8.23 -6.30
CA ASN A 134 -7.76 -7.58 -5.77
C ASN A 134 -8.14 -6.86 -4.46
N LEU A 135 -7.45 -7.19 -3.38
CA LEU A 135 -7.64 -6.55 -2.08
C LEU A 135 -6.42 -5.72 -1.72
N ILE A 136 -6.62 -4.46 -1.38
CA ILE A 136 -5.58 -3.54 -0.93
C ILE A 136 -5.92 -3.08 0.48
N SER A 137 -5.13 -3.46 1.48
CA SER A 137 -5.35 -3.08 2.89
C SER A 137 -4.11 -3.28 3.75
N PHE A 138 -4.16 -2.82 5.01
CA PHE A 138 -3.16 -3.16 6.02
C PHE A 138 -3.51 -4.52 6.62
N LEU A 139 -2.69 -5.52 6.41
CA LEU A 139 -2.99 -6.91 6.78
C LEU A 139 -2.14 -7.44 7.93
N TYR A 140 -0.93 -6.92 8.11
CA TYR A 140 0.06 -7.43 9.07
C TYR A 140 0.26 -8.95 8.94
N PRO A 141 0.78 -9.44 7.78
CA PRO A 141 0.82 -10.87 7.45
C PRO A 141 1.54 -11.72 8.50
N ALA A 142 2.58 -11.19 9.13
CA ALA A 142 3.34 -11.89 10.16
C ALA A 142 2.51 -12.23 11.42
N GLN A 143 1.50 -11.40 11.71
CA GLN A 143 0.64 -11.55 12.89
C GLN A 143 -0.65 -12.32 12.57
N ASN A 144 -1.16 -12.20 11.35
CA ASN A 144 -2.47 -12.69 10.94
C ASN A 144 -2.39 -13.83 9.92
N LYS A 145 -1.61 -14.88 10.22
CA LYS A 145 -1.44 -16.03 9.31
C LYS A 145 -2.75 -16.70 8.92
N ALA A 146 -3.65 -16.93 9.88
CA ALA A 146 -4.95 -17.55 9.63
C ALA A 146 -5.79 -16.77 8.60
N LEU A 147 -5.78 -15.44 8.69
CA LEU A 147 -6.45 -14.56 7.73
C LEU A 147 -5.84 -14.72 6.32
N ILE A 148 -4.51 -14.77 6.22
CA ILE A 148 -3.82 -14.95 4.93
C ILE A 148 -4.18 -16.29 4.30
N ASP A 149 -4.26 -17.36 5.10
CA ASP A 149 -4.65 -18.67 4.62
C ASP A 149 -6.11 -18.70 4.09
N GLU A 150 -7.03 -17.96 4.74
CA GLU A 150 -8.40 -17.81 4.27
C GLU A 150 -8.48 -17.01 2.95
N LEU A 151 -7.72 -15.92 2.83
CA LEU A 151 -7.64 -15.13 1.60
C LEU A 151 -7.04 -15.95 0.45
N ALA A 152 -6.04 -16.78 0.75
CA ALA A 152 -5.41 -17.68 -0.22
C ALA A 152 -6.38 -18.74 -0.78
N LYS A 153 -7.29 -19.27 0.05
CA LYS A 153 -8.33 -20.23 -0.40
C LYS A 153 -9.23 -19.67 -1.49
N LYS A 154 -9.48 -18.35 -1.47
CA LYS A 154 -10.28 -17.63 -2.49
C LYS A 154 -9.47 -17.17 -3.71
N ASN A 155 -8.17 -17.50 -3.77
CA ASN A 155 -7.26 -17.06 -4.84
C ASN A 155 -7.25 -15.53 -5.05
N LEU A 156 -7.35 -14.75 -3.98
CA LEU A 156 -7.32 -13.30 -4.06
C LEU A 156 -5.91 -12.79 -4.35
N THR A 157 -5.81 -11.71 -5.11
CA THR A 157 -4.56 -10.95 -5.23
C THR A 157 -4.55 -9.88 -4.15
N VAL A 158 -3.58 -9.97 -3.24
CA VAL A 158 -3.58 -9.13 -2.04
C VAL A 158 -2.35 -8.23 -2.01
N PHE A 159 -2.59 -6.93 -1.79
CA PHE A 159 -1.55 -5.93 -1.58
C PHE A 159 -1.58 -5.46 -0.12
N ALA A 160 -0.63 -5.95 0.67
CA ALA A 160 -0.45 -5.53 2.06
C ALA A 160 0.33 -4.21 2.11
N MET A 161 -0.33 -3.11 2.42
CA MET A 161 0.28 -1.77 2.46
C MET A 161 1.35 -1.63 3.56
N ASP A 162 1.27 -2.43 4.60
CA ASP A 162 2.26 -2.51 5.68
C ASP A 162 3.54 -3.26 5.29
N ALA A 163 3.49 -4.07 4.23
CA ALA A 163 4.64 -4.81 3.71
C ALA A 163 5.45 -4.04 2.66
N ILE A 164 5.07 -2.81 2.31
CA ILE A 164 5.83 -1.97 1.38
C ILE A 164 7.22 -1.69 1.96
N PRO A 165 8.31 -1.99 1.24
CA PRO A 165 9.66 -1.79 1.75
C PRO A 165 9.98 -0.31 1.94
N ARG A 166 10.67 0.03 3.05
CA ARG A 166 11.08 1.41 3.37
C ARG A 166 12.37 1.79 2.65
N VAL A 167 12.27 1.91 1.34
CA VAL A 167 13.37 2.37 0.47
C VAL A 167 13.01 3.72 -0.15
N SER A 168 13.99 4.52 -0.52
CA SER A 168 13.77 5.87 -1.05
C SER A 168 12.78 5.92 -2.22
N ARG A 169 12.80 4.91 -3.09
CA ARG A 169 11.90 4.80 -4.26
C ARG A 169 10.44 4.52 -3.88
N ALA A 170 10.20 3.90 -2.73
CA ALA A 170 8.87 3.54 -2.25
C ALA A 170 8.33 4.50 -1.17
N GLN A 171 9.08 5.53 -0.79
CA GLN A 171 8.72 6.47 0.27
C GLN A 171 7.37 7.17 0.03
N VAL A 172 7.00 7.40 -1.23
CA VAL A 172 5.71 8.02 -1.60
C VAL A 172 4.53 7.10 -1.24
N PHE A 173 4.74 5.80 -1.19
CA PHE A 173 3.72 4.80 -0.87
C PHE A 173 3.74 4.35 0.60
N ASP A 174 4.66 4.90 1.42
CA ASP A 174 4.79 4.53 2.83
C ASP A 174 3.73 5.24 3.70
N ALA A 175 2.55 4.65 3.76
CA ALA A 175 1.46 5.14 4.59
C ALA A 175 1.73 5.00 6.09
N LEU A 176 2.60 4.07 6.52
CA LEU A 176 2.95 3.88 7.93
C LEU A 176 3.75 5.06 8.47
N SER A 177 4.71 5.59 7.71
CA SER A 177 5.47 6.78 8.10
C SER A 177 4.59 8.02 8.25
N SER A 178 3.62 8.21 7.36
CA SER A 178 2.64 9.29 7.46
C SER A 178 1.81 9.18 8.73
N MET A 179 1.34 7.98 9.07
CA MET A 179 0.58 7.73 10.30
C MET A 179 1.43 7.91 11.56
N ALA A 180 2.70 7.48 11.55
CA ALA A 180 3.63 7.67 12.65
C ALA A 180 3.90 9.16 12.93
N ASN A 181 4.02 9.98 11.89
CA ASN A 181 4.17 11.43 12.02
C ASN A 181 2.96 12.06 12.74
N ILE A 182 1.74 11.69 12.35
CA ILE A 182 0.50 12.18 12.99
C ILE A 182 0.43 11.72 14.44
N ALA A 183 0.79 10.45 14.72
CA ALA A 183 0.82 9.90 16.06
C ALA A 183 1.83 10.65 16.97
N GLY A 184 3.02 10.96 16.45
CA GLY A 184 4.03 11.74 17.17
C GLY A 184 3.56 13.16 17.48
N TYR A 185 2.96 13.84 16.51
CA TYR A 185 2.38 15.15 16.73
C TYR A 185 1.28 15.12 17.81
N LYS A 186 0.36 14.16 17.72
CA LYS A 186 -0.71 14.00 18.69
C LYS A 186 -0.17 13.68 20.09
N ALA A 187 0.87 12.86 20.18
CA ALA A 187 1.51 12.53 21.46
C ALA A 187 2.07 13.78 22.17
N VAL A 188 2.70 14.70 21.43
CA VAL A 188 3.20 15.97 21.98
C VAL A 188 2.04 16.84 22.48
N VAL A 189 0.97 16.96 21.71
CA VAL A 189 -0.20 17.72 22.12
C VAL A 189 -0.86 17.14 23.37
N GLU A 190 -0.98 15.82 23.43
CA GLU A 190 -1.55 15.11 24.57
C GLU A 190 -0.67 15.25 25.83
N ALA A 191 0.64 15.11 25.67
CA ALA A 191 1.59 15.35 26.74
C ALA A 191 1.51 16.80 27.24
N ALA A 192 1.32 17.77 26.36
CA ALA A 192 1.13 19.16 26.72
C ALA A 192 -0.11 19.39 27.58
N ASN A 193 -1.22 18.72 27.25
CA ASN A 193 -2.47 18.80 28.02
C ASN A 193 -2.31 18.29 29.46
N HIS A 194 -1.47 17.27 29.65
CA HIS A 194 -1.24 16.63 30.95
C HIS A 194 -0.02 17.15 31.72
N PHE A 195 0.75 18.06 31.14
CA PHE A 195 2.02 18.51 31.73
C PHE A 195 1.89 19.32 33.03
N GLY A 196 0.72 19.85 33.34
CA GLY A 196 0.45 20.60 34.57
C GLY A 196 1.21 21.93 34.72
N ARG A 197 2.03 22.32 33.76
CA ARG A 197 2.74 23.61 33.65
C ARG A 197 2.65 24.16 32.24
N PHE A 198 2.91 25.47 32.08
CA PHE A 198 2.98 26.07 30.76
C PHE A 198 4.29 25.71 30.06
N PHE A 199 4.22 25.44 28.77
CA PHE A 199 5.41 25.38 27.95
C PHE A 199 5.98 26.79 27.82
N THR A 200 7.25 26.96 28.21
CA THR A 200 7.95 28.23 28.00
C THR A 200 8.23 28.38 26.52
N GLY A 201 7.57 29.33 25.88
CA GLY A 201 7.85 29.74 24.51
C GLY A 201 9.20 30.45 24.45
N TRP A 202 10.26 29.69 24.23
CA TRP A 202 11.61 30.24 24.16
C TRP A 202 11.79 31.26 23.02
N CYS A 203 10.93 31.24 22.03
CA CYS A 203 11.08 32.08 20.83
C CYS A 203 10.43 33.45 20.90
N PHE A 204 9.63 33.77 21.91
CA PHE A 204 8.73 34.89 21.76
C PHE A 204 9.09 36.17 22.51
N PHE A 205 10.07 36.18 23.37
CA PHE A 205 10.39 37.37 24.13
C PHE A 205 11.87 37.73 24.15
N ARG A 206 12.46 37.89 22.97
CA ARG A 206 13.63 38.75 22.88
C ARG A 206 13.14 40.15 22.46
N PHE A 207 12.43 40.80 23.34
CA PHE A 207 12.30 42.27 23.28
C PHE A 207 13.59 42.86 23.80
N ARG A 208 14.29 43.57 22.93
CA ARG A 208 15.13 44.68 23.30
C ARG A 208 14.29 45.92 23.34
#